data_c1a14523893deff5c2d9b66d3fecdce2
#
_entry.id   c1a14523893deff5c2d9b66d3fecdce2
#
_cell.length_a   1.000
_cell.length_b   1.000
_cell.length_c   1.000
_cell.angle_alpha   90.00
_cell.angle_beta   90.00
_cell.angle_gamma   90.00
#
_symmetry.space_group_name_H-M   'P 1'
#
loop_
_entity.id
_entity.type
_entity.pdbx_description
1 polymer ?
#
loop_
_entity_poly.entity_id
_entity_poly.type
_entity_poly.pdbx_seq_one_letter_code
_entity_poly.pdbx_strand_id
1 'polypeptide(L)'
;MRTVLAAAFMMILSVPALGQHHNHVKQGTAKPTVSVTGELKRILSANDELFEALLGKDQGKVESAAASLLNELSAISSPELKHLTQGQALATIKKENTKTRNLESYSKFMSHLAPALKVTKVDGYAVYFCPMIQREWVQNEKRHAGVRNVFAQEMLECGERIK
;
A
#
# COMPACT_ATOMS: atom_id res chain seq x y z
N MET A 1 72.00 2.28 0.76
CA MET A 1 73.02 1.39 0.12
C MET A 1 72.25 0.35 -0.72
N ARG A 2 72.64 0.36 -2.02
CA ARG A 2 72.54 -0.73 -3.02
C ARG A 2 71.18 -1.20 -3.41
N THR A 3 70.58 -0.64 -4.48
CA THR A 3 70.69 -1.02 -5.91
C THR A 3 70.81 -2.52 -6.17
N VAL A 4 69.76 -3.13 -6.83
CA VAL A 4 69.98 -4.00 -8.00
C VAL A 4 68.76 -3.91 -8.93
N LEU A 5 69.04 -3.45 -10.15
CA LEU A 5 68.27 -3.59 -11.36
C LEU A 5 68.25 -5.06 -11.79
N ALA A 6 67.13 -5.53 -12.34
CA ALA A 6 67.14 -6.57 -13.37
C ALA A 6 65.99 -6.35 -14.33
N ALA A 7 66.36 -6.00 -15.56
CA ALA A 7 65.51 -5.98 -16.73
C ALA A 7 65.51 -7.34 -17.43
N ALA A 8 64.42 -7.81 -17.97
CA ALA A 8 64.30 -8.76 -19.07
C ALA A 8 62.89 -8.70 -19.64
N PHE A 9 62.67 -8.13 -20.78
CA PHE A 9 62.70 -8.65 -22.12
C PHE A 9 61.40 -9.39 -22.53
N MET A 10 60.60 -8.65 -23.22
CA MET A 10 59.93 -8.84 -24.52
C MET A 10 59.52 -10.26 -24.94
N MET A 11 58.23 -10.46 -25.15
CA MET A 11 57.73 -11.14 -26.35
C MET A 11 56.34 -10.67 -26.71
N ILE A 12 56.25 -10.01 -27.84
CA ILE A 12 55.01 -9.62 -28.51
C ILE A 12 54.51 -10.84 -29.28
N LEU A 13 53.38 -11.37 -28.91
CA LEU A 13 52.61 -12.31 -29.75
C LEU A 13 51.33 -11.63 -30.19
N SER A 14 51.33 -11.22 -31.46
CA SER A 14 50.18 -10.68 -32.19
C SER A 14 49.18 -11.83 -32.45
N VAL A 15 48.01 -11.76 -31.88
CA VAL A 15 46.89 -12.64 -32.23
C VAL A 15 45.86 -11.81 -33.00
N PRO A 16 45.44 -12.24 -34.22
CA PRO A 16 44.43 -11.49 -34.97
C PRO A 16 43.10 -11.52 -34.27
N ALA A 17 42.49 -10.36 -34.15
CA ALA A 17 41.13 -10.17 -33.64
C ALA A 17 40.11 -10.75 -34.61
N LEU A 18 39.51 -11.88 -34.29
CA LEU A 18 38.24 -12.33 -34.84
C LEU A 18 37.14 -11.53 -34.20
N GLY A 19 36.51 -10.64 -34.95
CA GLY A 19 35.40 -9.83 -34.50
C GLY A 19 34.21 -10.72 -34.08
N GLN A 20 33.98 -10.85 -32.79
CA GLN A 20 32.68 -11.30 -32.27
C GLN A 20 31.80 -10.08 -32.10
N HIS A 21 30.83 -9.95 -33.02
CA HIS A 21 29.66 -9.08 -32.84
C HIS A 21 28.88 -9.60 -31.65
N HIS A 22 29.21 -9.12 -30.43
CA HIS A 22 28.32 -9.22 -29.31
C HIS A 22 27.18 -8.23 -29.53
N ASN A 23 26.04 -8.75 -30.01
CA ASN A 23 24.77 -8.08 -29.82
C ASN A 23 24.51 -7.94 -28.31
N HIS A 24 24.90 -6.80 -27.75
CA HIS A 24 24.43 -6.35 -26.46
C HIS A 24 22.91 -6.10 -26.60
N VAL A 25 22.13 -7.16 -26.43
CA VAL A 25 20.74 -7.03 -26.00
C VAL A 25 20.84 -6.32 -24.65
N LYS A 26 20.58 -5.01 -24.62
CA LYS A 26 20.31 -4.28 -23.40
C LYS A 26 19.10 -4.96 -22.76
N GLN A 27 19.33 -5.91 -21.88
CA GLN A 27 18.35 -6.31 -20.88
C GLN A 27 18.08 -5.06 -20.04
N GLY A 28 17.10 -4.28 -20.50
CA GLY A 28 16.48 -3.29 -19.66
C GLY A 28 15.96 -4.07 -18.47
N THR A 29 16.53 -3.83 -17.29
CA THR A 29 15.97 -4.27 -16.02
C THR A 29 14.62 -3.56 -15.90
N ALA A 30 13.59 -4.16 -16.48
CA ALA A 30 12.22 -3.71 -16.28
C ALA A 30 11.96 -3.82 -14.77
N LYS A 31 11.92 -2.68 -14.11
CA LYS A 31 11.44 -2.58 -12.74
C LYS A 31 10.10 -3.32 -12.70
N PRO A 32 9.92 -4.31 -11.81
CA PRO A 32 8.69 -5.08 -11.81
C PRO A 32 7.51 -4.11 -11.70
N THR A 33 6.70 -4.06 -12.74
CA THR A 33 5.51 -3.21 -12.76
C THR A 33 4.51 -3.84 -11.79
N VAL A 34 4.45 -3.30 -10.59
CA VAL A 34 3.43 -3.72 -9.62
C VAL A 34 2.08 -3.33 -10.21
N SER A 35 1.20 -4.31 -10.36
CA SER A 35 -0.13 -4.04 -10.93
C SER A 35 -0.96 -3.18 -9.96
N VAL A 36 -1.81 -2.30 -10.50
CA VAL A 36 -2.79 -1.49 -9.74
C VAL A 36 -3.55 -2.36 -8.71
N THR A 37 -4.00 -3.55 -9.15
CA THR A 37 -4.68 -4.51 -8.27
C THR A 37 -3.77 -5.01 -7.14
N GLY A 38 -2.48 -5.21 -7.40
CA GLY A 38 -1.51 -5.65 -6.39
C GLY A 38 -1.24 -4.57 -5.34
N GLU A 39 -1.11 -3.30 -5.75
CA GLU A 39 -0.97 -2.17 -4.82
C GLU A 39 -2.25 -2.00 -3.99
N LEU A 40 -3.42 -2.03 -4.64
CA LEU A 40 -4.69 -1.90 -3.94
C LEU A 40 -4.92 -3.03 -2.92
N LYS A 41 -4.53 -4.27 -3.23
CA LYS A 41 -4.59 -5.38 -2.27
C LYS A 41 -3.76 -5.15 -1.00
N ARG A 42 -2.54 -4.59 -1.13
CA ARG A 42 -1.70 -4.27 0.03
C ARG A 42 -2.35 -3.17 0.88
N ILE A 43 -2.85 -2.11 0.23
CA ILE A 43 -3.56 -1.03 0.89
C ILE A 43 -4.79 -1.56 1.64
N LEU A 44 -5.57 -2.43 1.01
CA LEU A 44 -6.76 -3.04 1.61
C LEU A 44 -6.40 -3.93 2.80
N SER A 45 -5.31 -4.71 2.71
CA SER A 45 -4.83 -5.52 3.83
C SER A 45 -4.40 -4.67 5.03
N ALA A 46 -3.69 -3.56 4.78
CA ALA A 46 -3.31 -2.64 5.84
C ALA A 46 -4.53 -1.88 6.40
N ASN A 47 -5.52 -1.59 5.55
CA ASN A 47 -6.80 -1.03 5.98
C ASN A 47 -7.58 -1.98 6.90
N ASP A 48 -7.54 -3.30 6.65
CA ASP A 48 -8.19 -4.28 7.51
C ASP A 48 -7.68 -4.21 8.96
N GLU A 49 -6.37 -4.07 9.13
CA GLU A 49 -5.78 -3.95 10.47
C GLU A 49 -6.24 -2.66 11.19
N LEU A 50 -6.33 -1.54 10.46
CA LEU A 50 -6.86 -0.30 11.02
C LEU A 50 -8.35 -0.40 11.33
N PHE A 51 -9.12 -1.02 10.45
CA PHE A 51 -10.55 -1.26 10.63
C PHE A 51 -10.81 -2.08 11.90
N GLU A 52 -10.10 -3.18 12.09
CA GLU A 52 -10.18 -4.02 13.28
C GLU A 52 -9.80 -3.27 14.57
N ALA A 53 -8.72 -2.48 14.50
CA ALA A 53 -8.30 -1.67 15.64
C ALA A 53 -9.36 -0.62 16.02
N LEU A 54 -10.03 0.00 15.04
CA LEU A 54 -11.10 0.96 15.27
C LEU A 54 -12.40 0.31 15.78
N LEU A 55 -12.71 -0.93 15.36
CA LEU A 55 -13.82 -1.71 15.92
C LEU A 55 -13.55 -2.08 17.38
N GLY A 56 -12.31 -2.40 17.71
CA GLY A 56 -11.89 -2.84 19.03
C GLY A 56 -11.89 -1.72 20.08
N LYS A 57 -11.50 -2.10 21.31
CA LYS A 57 -11.33 -1.17 22.42
C LYS A 57 -9.88 -0.75 22.66
N ASP A 58 -8.93 -1.36 21.95
CA ASP A 58 -7.49 -1.13 22.11
C ASP A 58 -7.02 0.04 21.25
N GLN A 59 -7.05 1.25 21.81
CA GLN A 59 -6.59 2.47 21.14
C GLN A 59 -5.09 2.44 20.83
N GLY A 60 -4.30 1.65 21.54
CA GLY A 60 -2.86 1.50 21.27
C GLY A 60 -2.55 0.93 19.89
N LYS A 61 -3.42 0.06 19.37
CA LYS A 61 -3.28 -0.53 18.04
C LYS A 61 -3.68 0.40 16.90
N VAL A 62 -4.53 1.38 17.16
CA VAL A 62 -5.09 2.27 16.13
C VAL A 62 -3.98 3.10 15.47
N GLU A 63 -3.07 3.67 16.27
CA GLU A 63 -1.97 4.49 15.74
C GLU A 63 -0.98 3.66 14.92
N SER A 64 -0.58 2.48 15.40
CA SER A 64 0.35 1.61 14.66
C SER A 64 -0.24 1.08 13.37
N ALA A 65 -1.53 0.73 13.36
CA ALA A 65 -2.23 0.31 12.15
C ALA A 65 -2.37 1.45 11.14
N ALA A 66 -2.67 2.67 11.61
CA ALA A 66 -2.69 3.86 10.73
C ALA A 66 -1.32 4.16 10.12
N ALA A 67 -0.23 4.02 10.90
CA ALA A 67 1.13 4.19 10.40
C ALA A 67 1.49 3.13 9.34
N SER A 68 1.10 1.87 9.55
CA SER A 68 1.29 0.80 8.56
C SER A 68 0.57 1.10 7.25
N LEU A 69 -0.69 1.56 7.33
CA LEU A 69 -1.45 1.95 6.15
C LEU A 69 -0.81 3.16 5.42
N LEU A 70 -0.32 4.15 6.14
CA LEU A 70 0.42 5.29 5.56
C LEU A 70 1.68 4.85 4.82
N ASN A 71 2.42 3.86 5.32
CA ASN A 71 3.57 3.29 4.66
C ASN A 71 3.19 2.65 3.32
N GLU A 72 2.09 1.87 3.27
CA GLU A 72 1.59 1.30 2.01
C GLU A 72 1.16 2.39 1.02
N LEU A 73 0.51 3.47 1.49
CA LEU A 73 0.14 4.60 0.64
C LEU A 73 1.36 5.33 0.08
N SER A 74 2.43 5.48 0.86
CA SER A 74 3.67 6.11 0.41
C SER A 74 4.39 5.32 -0.68
N ALA A 75 4.19 4.01 -0.72
CA ALA A 75 4.77 3.09 -1.70
C ALA A 75 3.99 2.99 -3.02
N ILE A 76 2.89 3.73 -3.18
CA ILE A 76 2.09 3.74 -4.41
C ILE A 76 2.92 4.28 -5.58
N SER A 77 3.01 3.47 -6.64
CA SER A 77 3.65 3.83 -7.90
C SER A 77 2.66 4.05 -9.05
N SER A 78 1.49 3.39 -8.99
CA SER A 78 0.45 3.48 -10.01
C SER A 78 -0.21 4.85 -10.03
N PRO A 79 -0.26 5.54 -11.19
CA PRO A 79 -0.91 6.86 -11.30
C PRO A 79 -2.38 6.85 -10.87
N GLU A 80 -3.08 5.75 -11.17
CA GLU A 80 -4.50 5.55 -10.89
C GLU A 80 -4.82 5.59 -9.39
N LEU A 81 -3.87 5.19 -8.53
CA LEU A 81 -4.02 5.16 -7.09
C LEU A 81 -3.40 6.37 -6.39
N LYS A 82 -2.74 7.28 -7.10
CA LYS A 82 -2.08 8.45 -6.50
C LYS A 82 -3.02 9.33 -5.68
N HIS A 83 -4.30 9.40 -6.02
CA HIS A 83 -5.28 10.14 -5.23
C HIS A 83 -5.42 9.63 -3.79
N LEU A 84 -5.10 8.34 -3.52
CA LEU A 84 -5.11 7.78 -2.17
C LEU A 84 -4.01 8.37 -1.28
N THR A 85 -2.92 8.89 -1.85
CA THR A 85 -1.84 9.55 -1.09
C THR A 85 -2.26 10.87 -0.47
N GLN A 86 -3.39 11.45 -0.91
CA GLN A 86 -3.98 12.64 -0.30
C GLN A 86 -4.60 12.37 1.07
N GLY A 87 -4.68 11.10 1.48
CA GLY A 87 -5.20 10.65 2.77
C GLY A 87 -4.33 11.03 3.99
N GLN A 88 -3.74 12.24 4.01
CA GLN A 88 -2.99 12.77 5.18
C GLN A 88 -3.80 12.75 6.48
N ALA A 89 -5.11 12.62 6.39
CA ALA A 89 -6.00 12.47 7.54
C ALA A 89 -5.59 11.27 8.43
N LEU A 90 -5.04 10.19 7.86
CA LEU A 90 -4.55 9.03 8.62
C LEU A 90 -3.39 9.39 9.57
N ALA A 91 -2.54 10.37 9.21
CA ALA A 91 -1.44 10.84 10.05
C ALA A 91 -1.93 11.51 11.35
N THR A 92 -3.19 11.93 11.39
CA THR A 92 -3.83 12.52 12.59
C THR A 92 -4.45 11.48 13.51
N ILE A 93 -4.45 10.20 13.14
CA ILE A 93 -4.92 9.10 14.00
C ILE A 93 -3.86 8.83 15.06
N LYS A 94 -4.24 8.99 16.33
CA LYS A 94 -3.35 8.84 17.48
C LYS A 94 -4.04 8.07 18.60
N LYS A 95 -3.25 7.38 19.41
CA LYS A 95 -3.74 6.65 20.59
C LYS A 95 -4.34 7.58 21.66
N GLU A 96 -3.86 8.82 21.74
CA GLU A 96 -4.33 9.84 22.67
C GLU A 96 -5.65 10.50 22.25
N ASN A 97 -6.06 10.32 20.99
CA ASN A 97 -7.31 10.87 20.49
C ASN A 97 -8.51 10.13 21.08
N THR A 98 -9.65 10.81 21.11
CA THR A 98 -10.93 10.12 21.29
C THR A 98 -11.21 9.21 20.08
N LYS A 99 -11.96 8.13 20.30
CA LYS A 99 -12.38 7.24 19.22
C LYS A 99 -13.11 8.01 18.10
N THR A 100 -14.00 8.93 18.45
CA THR A 100 -14.70 9.80 17.49
C THR A 100 -13.75 10.55 16.58
N ARG A 101 -12.70 11.18 17.12
CA ARG A 101 -11.72 11.92 16.34
C ARG A 101 -10.95 11.02 15.37
N ASN A 102 -10.57 9.83 15.82
CA ASN A 102 -9.91 8.84 14.95
C ASN A 102 -10.86 8.35 13.85
N LEU A 103 -12.14 8.13 14.14
CA LEU A 103 -13.16 7.75 13.16
C LEU A 103 -13.43 8.85 12.13
N GLU A 104 -13.39 10.12 12.52
CA GLU A 104 -13.48 11.25 11.57
C GLU A 104 -12.31 11.26 10.59
N SER A 105 -11.09 11.05 11.09
CA SER A 105 -9.89 10.95 10.26
C SER A 105 -9.96 9.74 9.30
N TYR A 106 -10.40 8.61 9.81
CA TYR A 106 -10.62 7.41 9.02
C TYR A 106 -11.70 7.60 7.95
N SER A 107 -12.81 8.28 8.28
CA SER A 107 -13.88 8.60 7.32
C SER A 107 -13.37 9.45 6.14
N LYS A 108 -12.47 10.40 6.40
CA LYS A 108 -11.84 11.19 5.33
C LYS A 108 -11.00 10.31 4.40
N PHE A 109 -10.29 9.34 4.93
CA PHE A 109 -9.56 8.37 4.10
C PHE A 109 -10.53 7.48 3.30
N MET A 110 -11.62 7.02 3.91
CA MET A 110 -12.63 6.20 3.22
C MET A 110 -13.25 6.92 2.03
N SER A 111 -13.39 8.25 2.06
CA SER A 111 -13.89 9.02 0.91
C SER A 111 -12.98 8.93 -0.34
N HIS A 112 -11.74 8.50 -0.18
CA HIS A 112 -10.81 8.22 -1.28
C HIS A 112 -10.74 6.73 -1.61
N LEU A 113 -10.74 5.84 -0.60
CA LEU A 113 -10.57 4.40 -0.80
C LEU A 113 -11.82 3.74 -1.39
N ALA A 114 -13.02 4.10 -0.91
CA ALA A 114 -14.26 3.48 -1.39
C ALA A 114 -14.49 3.73 -2.90
N PRO A 115 -14.28 4.93 -3.46
CA PRO A 115 -14.34 5.13 -4.91
C PRO A 115 -13.35 4.28 -5.70
N ALA A 116 -12.11 4.12 -5.20
CA ALA A 116 -11.11 3.29 -5.87
C ALA A 116 -11.58 1.82 -5.98
N LEU A 117 -12.21 1.29 -4.93
CA LEU A 117 -12.75 -0.07 -4.93
C LEU A 117 -14.02 -0.19 -5.78
N LYS A 118 -14.81 0.87 -5.92
CA LYS A 118 -15.97 0.88 -6.84
C LYS A 118 -15.55 0.71 -8.30
N VAL A 119 -14.37 1.20 -8.67
CA VAL A 119 -13.80 1.08 -10.03
C VAL A 119 -13.00 -0.20 -10.19
N THR A 120 -12.14 -0.53 -9.22
CA THR A 120 -11.23 -1.68 -9.30
C THR A 120 -11.76 -2.81 -8.40
N LYS A 121 -12.27 -3.88 -9.02
CA LYS A 121 -12.75 -5.04 -8.26
C LYS A 121 -11.58 -5.77 -7.61
N VAL A 122 -11.68 -5.99 -6.30
CA VAL A 122 -10.75 -6.82 -5.51
C VAL A 122 -11.57 -7.88 -4.76
N ASP A 123 -11.27 -9.14 -5.04
CA ASP A 123 -12.00 -10.26 -4.44
C ASP A 123 -11.92 -10.26 -2.91
N GLY A 124 -13.07 -10.49 -2.27
CA GLY A 124 -13.21 -10.53 -0.82
C GLY A 124 -13.38 -9.15 -0.16
N TYR A 125 -13.43 -8.07 -0.94
CA TYR A 125 -13.69 -6.72 -0.43
C TYR A 125 -14.94 -6.13 -1.04
N ALA A 126 -15.68 -5.40 -0.22
CA ALA A 126 -16.90 -4.70 -0.64
C ALA A 126 -16.97 -3.30 -0.04
N VAL A 127 -17.75 -2.44 -0.70
CA VAL A 127 -18.09 -1.11 -0.20
C VAL A 127 -19.48 -1.18 0.42
N TYR A 128 -19.58 -0.69 1.64
CA TYR A 128 -20.82 -0.59 2.39
C TYR A 128 -21.20 0.86 2.60
N PHE A 129 -22.47 1.12 2.81
CA PHE A 129 -23.02 2.44 3.10
C PHE A 129 -24.09 2.34 4.21
N CYS A 130 -24.03 3.22 5.19
CA CYS A 130 -25.08 3.37 6.19
C CYS A 130 -25.86 4.67 5.94
N PRO A 131 -27.16 4.61 5.56
CA PRO A 131 -27.95 5.80 5.27
C PRO A 131 -28.23 6.67 6.50
N MET A 132 -28.22 6.09 7.71
CA MET A 132 -28.48 6.82 8.94
C MET A 132 -27.39 7.81 9.31
N ILE A 133 -26.11 7.43 9.08
CA ILE A 133 -24.95 8.29 9.39
C ILE A 133 -24.28 8.82 8.13
N GLN A 134 -24.78 8.44 6.94
CA GLN A 134 -24.27 8.85 5.62
C GLN A 134 -22.75 8.63 5.47
N ARG A 135 -22.30 7.41 5.82
CA ARG A 135 -20.89 7.02 5.73
C ARG A 135 -20.73 5.78 4.87
N GLU A 136 -19.68 5.82 4.04
CA GLU A 136 -19.20 4.63 3.32
C GLU A 136 -17.97 4.07 4.01
N TRP A 137 -17.77 2.76 3.89
CA TRP A 137 -16.54 2.10 4.29
C TRP A 137 -16.25 0.89 3.41
N VAL A 138 -15.00 0.46 3.45
CA VAL A 138 -14.54 -0.76 2.81
C VAL A 138 -14.41 -1.84 3.87
N GLN A 139 -14.95 -3.01 3.61
CA GLN A 139 -14.92 -4.15 4.52
C GLN A 139 -14.42 -5.41 3.80
N ASN A 140 -13.64 -6.21 4.51
CA ASN A 140 -13.22 -7.53 4.09
C ASN A 140 -14.32 -8.55 4.44
N GLU A 141 -15.02 -9.06 3.43
CA GLU A 141 -16.12 -10.03 3.60
C GLU A 141 -15.63 -11.41 4.03
N LYS A 142 -14.32 -11.72 3.83
CA LYS A 142 -13.73 -12.98 4.30
C LYS A 142 -13.44 -12.96 5.80
N ARG A 143 -13.21 -11.78 6.37
CA ARG A 143 -13.04 -11.61 7.83
C ARG A 143 -14.37 -11.43 8.55
N HIS A 144 -15.37 -10.85 7.90
CA HIS A 144 -16.68 -10.53 8.48
C HIS A 144 -17.81 -11.12 7.64
N ALA A 145 -18.52 -12.08 8.18
CA ALA A 145 -19.66 -12.72 7.53
C ALA A 145 -20.90 -11.82 7.38
N GLY A 146 -20.90 -10.64 7.99
CA GLY A 146 -21.99 -9.66 7.95
C GLY A 146 -21.47 -8.24 8.03
N VAL A 147 -22.39 -7.28 7.98
CA VAL A 147 -22.08 -5.86 8.10
C VAL A 147 -21.37 -5.57 9.43
N ARG A 148 -20.30 -4.80 9.36
CA ARG A 148 -19.58 -4.26 10.52
C ARG A 148 -19.35 -2.76 10.33
N ASN A 149 -20.24 -1.96 10.91
CA ASN A 149 -20.17 -0.51 10.80
C ASN A 149 -19.25 0.07 11.87
N VAL A 150 -18.02 0.37 11.50
CA VAL A 150 -17.03 0.94 12.40
C VAL A 150 -17.43 2.35 12.90
N PHE A 151 -18.26 3.06 12.16
CA PHE A 151 -18.70 4.43 12.48
C PHE A 151 -19.91 4.51 13.40
N ALA A 152 -20.71 3.43 13.50
CA ALA A 152 -21.93 3.36 14.30
C ALA A 152 -21.78 2.34 15.43
N GLN A 153 -21.09 2.72 16.50
CA GLN A 153 -20.68 1.84 17.61
C GLN A 153 -21.86 1.12 18.29
N GLU A 154 -23.03 1.77 18.32
CA GLU A 154 -24.25 1.20 18.93
C GLU A 154 -25.11 0.44 17.90
N MET A 155 -24.77 0.54 16.61
CA MET A 155 -25.49 -0.08 15.50
C MET A 155 -24.51 -0.70 14.52
N LEU A 156 -23.68 -1.64 15.00
CA LEU A 156 -22.60 -2.25 14.21
C LEU A 156 -23.08 -2.94 12.93
N GLU A 157 -24.35 -3.33 12.86
CA GLU A 157 -24.95 -3.99 11.71
C GLU A 157 -25.71 -3.02 10.78
N CYS A 158 -25.70 -1.70 11.10
CA CYS A 158 -26.32 -0.70 10.24
C CYS A 158 -25.51 -0.49 8.97
N GLY A 159 -26.09 -0.81 7.84
CA GLY A 159 -25.53 -0.59 6.52
C GLY A 159 -25.94 -1.64 5.51
N GLU A 160 -25.72 -1.31 4.26
CA GLU A 160 -25.95 -2.20 3.13
C GLU A 160 -24.72 -2.23 2.21
N ARG A 161 -24.52 -3.34 1.54
CA ARG A 161 -23.49 -3.48 0.52
C ARG A 161 -23.92 -2.73 -0.74
N ILE A 162 -23.08 -1.84 -1.23
CA ILE A 162 -23.35 -1.06 -2.44
C ILE A 162 -22.44 -1.43 -3.62
N LYS A 163 -21.36 -2.16 -3.33
CA LYS A 163 -20.45 -2.68 -4.35
C LYS A 163 -19.75 -3.95 -3.85
#